data_3ed337f09e6348860f09c94249b9d70c
#
_entry.id   3ed337f09e6348860f09c94249b9d70c
#
_cell.length_a   1.000
_cell.length_b   1.000
_cell.length_c   1.000
_cell.angle_alpha   90.00
_cell.angle_beta   90.00
_cell.angle_gamma   90.00
#
_symmetry.space_group_name_H-M   'P 1'
#
loop_
_entity.id
_entity.type
_entity.pdbx_description
1 polymer ?
#
loop_
_entity_poly.entity_id
_entity_poly.type
_entity_poly.pdbx_seq_one_letter_code
_entity_poly.pdbx_strand_id
1 'polypeptide(L)'
;MTHYRYILIGDTKVGKSSLLLQFTERQFLSEQEVTLGVEMSSRSCHIDGKEIKLEIWDTAGQESYLAITRSYYRAADGCLLVYDITRESTFKNLPMWLSEARQNSNNPNLVIIMIGNKADLHEHRQVSTADAEEFAQANNLTFIELSAKNYNQVEEAFLKSAEEISRTINEQGRARTTGISLSMNNQKTAAKVDSICC
;
A
#
# COMPACT_ATOMS: atom_id res chain seq x y z
N MET A 1 -14.78 9.63 10.72
CA MET A 1 -13.99 9.77 9.48
C MET A 1 -13.01 8.60 9.44
N THR A 2 -13.05 7.80 8.39
CA THR A 2 -12.14 6.65 8.24
C THR A 2 -10.79 7.14 7.76
N HIS A 3 -9.71 6.59 8.33
CA HIS A 3 -8.33 6.94 7.96
C HIS A 3 -7.62 5.71 7.43
N TYR A 4 -6.90 5.85 6.30
CA TYR A 4 -5.97 4.84 5.81
C TYR A 4 -4.57 5.44 5.79
N ARG A 5 -3.63 4.68 6.32
CA ARG A 5 -2.22 5.07 6.43
C ARG A 5 -1.40 4.38 5.37
N TYR A 6 -0.68 5.17 4.62
CA TYR A 6 0.17 4.71 3.53
C TYR A 6 1.63 4.97 3.81
N ILE A 7 2.47 4.07 3.33
CA ILE A 7 3.90 4.27 3.28
C ILE A 7 4.38 4.15 1.83
N LEU A 8 5.22 5.09 1.39
CA LEU A 8 5.90 5.06 0.09
C LEU A 8 7.30 4.50 0.30
N ILE A 9 7.64 3.41 -0.38
CA ILE A 9 8.94 2.74 -0.27
C ILE A 9 9.55 2.46 -1.63
N GLY A 10 10.85 2.28 -1.66
CA GLY A 10 11.64 2.10 -2.88
C GLY A 10 12.91 2.95 -2.85
N ASP A 11 13.78 2.74 -3.79
CA ASP A 11 15.09 3.40 -3.88
C ASP A 11 15.01 4.92 -3.94
N THR A 12 16.14 5.55 -3.70
CA THR A 12 16.26 7.02 -3.86
C THR A 12 16.02 7.43 -5.31
N LYS A 13 15.36 8.59 -5.51
CA LYS A 13 15.05 9.19 -6.83
C LYS A 13 14.16 8.35 -7.75
N VAL A 14 13.40 7.38 -7.23
CA VAL A 14 12.37 6.69 -8.02
C VAL A 14 11.09 7.53 -8.18
N GLY A 15 10.95 8.62 -7.42
CA GLY A 15 9.85 9.58 -7.52
C GLY A 15 8.75 9.42 -6.49
N LYS A 16 9.04 8.85 -5.30
CA LYS A 16 8.08 8.74 -4.18
C LYS A 16 7.50 10.09 -3.78
N SER A 17 8.36 11.06 -3.48
CA SER A 17 7.96 12.43 -3.12
C SER A 17 7.22 13.13 -4.26
N SER A 18 7.58 12.86 -5.52
CA SER A 18 6.86 13.39 -6.68
C SER A 18 5.43 12.83 -6.77
N LEU A 19 5.25 11.54 -6.47
CA LEU A 19 3.91 10.92 -6.40
C LEU A 19 3.07 11.54 -5.29
N LEU A 20 3.66 11.74 -4.10
CA LEU A 20 2.98 12.36 -2.98
C LEU A 20 2.53 13.78 -3.31
N LEU A 21 3.46 14.63 -3.77
CA LEU A 21 3.18 16.02 -4.12
C LEU A 21 2.13 16.15 -5.23
N GLN A 22 2.22 15.29 -6.26
CA GLN A 22 1.23 15.26 -7.33
C GLN A 22 -0.15 14.87 -6.82
N PHE A 23 -0.22 13.88 -5.93
CA PHE A 23 -1.49 13.45 -5.36
C PHE A 23 -2.11 14.50 -4.43
N THR A 24 -1.32 15.10 -3.53
CA THR A 24 -1.84 16.00 -2.49
C THR A 24 -2.05 17.43 -2.99
N GLU A 25 -1.18 17.93 -3.87
CA GLU A 25 -1.13 19.35 -4.27
C GLU A 25 -1.32 19.57 -5.78
N ARG A 26 -1.43 18.51 -6.58
CA ARG A 26 -1.46 18.56 -8.04
C ARG A 26 -0.25 19.29 -8.65
N GLN A 27 0.92 19.08 -8.03
CA GLN A 27 2.17 19.71 -8.45
C GLN A 27 3.22 18.66 -8.80
N PHE A 28 4.04 18.98 -9.81
CA PHE A 28 5.22 18.21 -10.16
C PHE A 28 6.42 19.15 -10.21
N LEU A 29 7.45 18.84 -9.44
CA LEU A 29 8.72 19.56 -9.46
C LEU A 29 9.75 18.72 -10.21
N SER A 30 10.38 19.30 -11.23
CA SER A 30 11.40 18.62 -12.05
C SER A 30 12.67 18.32 -11.27
N GLU A 31 13.00 19.17 -10.30
CA GLU A 31 14.12 18.99 -9.39
C GLU A 31 13.59 18.88 -7.97
N GLN A 32 13.77 17.71 -7.36
CA GLN A 32 13.48 17.48 -5.95
C GLN A 32 14.77 17.11 -5.24
N GLU A 33 14.96 17.72 -4.08
CA GLU A 33 16.02 17.32 -3.16
C GLU A 33 15.77 15.90 -2.65
N VAL A 34 16.82 15.25 -2.17
CA VAL A 34 16.71 13.93 -1.56
C VAL A 34 15.96 14.05 -0.24
N THR A 35 14.88 13.28 -0.08
CA THR A 35 14.11 13.23 1.16
C THR A 35 15.01 12.80 2.33
N LEU A 36 15.04 13.60 3.39
CA LEU A 36 15.76 13.31 4.62
C LEU A 36 14.76 12.86 5.70
N GLY A 37 14.79 11.58 6.05
CA GLY A 37 13.88 11.03 7.06
C GLY A 37 12.52 10.63 6.49
N VAL A 38 11.43 11.13 7.08
CA VAL A 38 10.06 10.84 6.68
C VAL A 38 9.25 12.14 6.64
N GLU A 39 8.54 12.36 5.54
CA GLU A 39 7.59 13.45 5.40
C GLU A 39 6.17 12.90 5.38
N MET A 40 5.23 13.60 6.02
CA MET A 40 3.82 13.20 6.06
C MET A 40 2.96 14.24 5.36
N SER A 41 2.10 13.77 4.48
CA SER A 41 1.03 14.58 3.90
C SER A 41 -0.28 13.83 3.92
N SER A 42 -1.41 14.52 3.71
CA SER A 42 -2.71 13.87 3.70
C SER A 42 -3.68 14.51 2.72
N ARG A 43 -4.61 13.69 2.22
CA ARG A 43 -5.70 14.13 1.36
C ARG A 43 -6.96 13.32 1.65
N SER A 44 -8.14 13.98 1.67
CA SER A 44 -9.43 13.30 1.70
C SER A 44 -9.89 12.93 0.30
N CYS A 45 -10.49 11.75 0.17
CA CYS A 45 -11.12 11.25 -1.04
C CYS A 45 -12.46 10.55 -0.71
N HIS A 46 -13.26 10.27 -1.74
CA HIS A 46 -14.53 9.53 -1.58
C HIS A 46 -14.39 8.15 -2.23
N ILE A 47 -14.66 7.10 -1.42
CA ILE A 47 -14.67 5.71 -1.85
C ILE A 47 -15.99 5.09 -1.40
N ASP A 48 -16.74 4.50 -2.33
CA ASP A 48 -18.07 3.90 -2.08
C ASP A 48 -19.02 4.86 -1.33
N GLY A 49 -18.97 6.16 -1.67
CA GLY A 49 -19.79 7.20 -1.05
C GLY A 49 -19.38 7.60 0.36
N LYS A 50 -18.25 7.12 0.86
CA LYS A 50 -17.71 7.47 2.18
C LYS A 50 -16.48 8.37 2.02
N GLU A 51 -16.39 9.39 2.86
CA GLU A 51 -15.19 10.21 2.95
C GLU A 51 -14.11 9.47 3.75
N ILE A 52 -12.94 9.31 3.12
CA ILE A 52 -11.77 8.63 3.67
C ILE A 52 -10.58 9.58 3.61
N LYS A 53 -9.86 9.72 4.71
CA LYS A 53 -8.61 10.46 4.76
C LYS A 53 -7.44 9.51 4.52
N LEU A 54 -6.64 9.78 3.49
CA LEU A 54 -5.39 9.10 3.22
C LEU A 54 -4.25 9.89 3.89
N GLU A 55 -3.57 9.28 4.83
CA GLU A 55 -2.36 9.80 5.48
C GLU A 55 -1.17 9.07 4.89
N ILE A 56 -0.27 9.81 4.22
CA ILE A 56 0.78 9.22 3.41
C ILE A 56 2.12 9.64 3.98
N TRP A 57 2.96 8.67 4.29
CA TRP A 57 4.33 8.84 4.73
C TRP A 57 5.30 8.58 3.60
N ASP A 58 5.95 9.65 3.12
CA ASP A 58 7.05 9.56 2.16
C ASP A 58 8.34 9.27 2.91
N THR A 59 9.04 8.22 2.53
CA THR A 59 10.26 7.77 3.20
C THR A 59 11.49 8.04 2.36
N ALA A 60 12.60 8.34 3.04
CA ALA A 60 13.90 8.40 2.39
C ALA A 60 14.21 7.04 1.74
N GLY A 61 14.58 7.07 0.46
CA GLY A 61 14.92 5.86 -0.31
C GLY A 61 16.34 5.33 -0.09
N GLN A 62 16.95 5.67 1.06
CA GLN A 62 18.25 5.15 1.46
C GLN A 62 18.08 4.12 2.56
N GLU A 63 18.73 2.99 2.41
CA GLU A 63 18.72 1.89 3.39
C GLU A 63 19.22 2.30 4.78
N SER A 64 20.04 3.34 4.87
CA SER A 64 20.51 3.90 6.15
C SER A 64 19.40 4.45 7.04
N TYR A 65 18.21 4.77 6.47
CA TYR A 65 17.05 5.28 7.21
C TYR A 65 16.01 4.20 7.55
N LEU A 66 16.22 2.93 7.17
CA LEU A 66 15.28 1.83 7.42
C LEU A 66 14.91 1.68 8.91
N ALA A 67 15.87 1.91 9.81
CA ALA A 67 15.60 1.83 11.25
C ALA A 67 14.57 2.85 11.74
N ILE A 68 14.54 4.04 11.15
CA ILE A 68 13.58 5.11 11.48
C ILE A 68 12.21 4.79 10.86
N THR A 69 12.20 4.20 9.66
CA THR A 69 10.97 3.92 8.92
C THR A 69 10.19 2.71 9.45
N ARG A 70 10.81 1.81 10.21
CA ARG A 70 10.16 0.59 10.75
C ARG A 70 8.90 0.86 11.57
N SER A 71 8.83 1.95 12.31
CA SER A 71 7.63 2.32 13.09
C SER A 71 6.44 2.64 12.19
N TYR A 72 6.68 3.16 10.98
CA TYR A 72 5.63 3.52 10.02
C TYR A 72 5.06 2.29 9.32
N TYR A 73 5.89 1.27 9.04
CA TYR A 73 5.40 -0.01 8.50
C TYR A 73 4.37 -0.68 9.41
N ARG A 74 4.54 -0.59 10.73
CA ARG A 74 3.63 -1.22 11.71
C ARG A 74 2.22 -0.69 11.66
N ALA A 75 2.06 0.57 11.31
CA ALA A 75 0.78 1.26 11.33
C ALA A 75 0.15 1.38 9.93
N ALA A 76 0.83 0.92 8.88
CA ALA A 76 0.38 1.07 7.51
C ALA A 76 -0.78 0.12 7.16
N ASP A 77 -1.78 0.65 6.47
CA ASP A 77 -2.87 -0.10 5.84
C ASP A 77 -2.55 -0.38 4.37
N GLY A 78 -1.81 0.55 3.73
CA GLY A 78 -1.35 0.48 2.35
C GLY A 78 0.14 0.79 2.21
N CYS A 79 0.74 0.22 1.18
CA CYS A 79 2.13 0.44 0.81
C CYS A 79 2.24 0.61 -0.71
N LEU A 80 2.85 1.70 -1.17
CA LEU A 80 3.23 1.86 -2.56
C LEU A 80 4.72 1.54 -2.70
N LEU A 81 5.01 0.44 -3.38
CA LEU A 81 6.34 -0.06 -3.67
C LEU A 81 6.79 0.47 -5.03
N VAL A 82 7.66 1.48 -5.03
CA VAL A 82 7.97 2.28 -6.23
C VAL A 82 9.34 1.94 -6.79
N TYR A 83 9.41 1.73 -8.11
CA TYR A 83 10.64 1.65 -8.89
C TYR A 83 10.59 2.59 -10.09
N ASP A 84 11.74 2.83 -10.71
CA ASP A 84 11.93 3.67 -11.88
C ASP A 84 12.13 2.78 -13.11
N ILE A 85 11.24 2.83 -14.10
CA ILE A 85 11.32 1.99 -15.30
C ILE A 85 12.59 2.21 -16.10
N THR A 86 13.26 3.37 -15.92
CA THR A 86 14.52 3.74 -16.62
C THR A 86 15.76 3.29 -15.87
N ARG A 87 15.63 2.66 -14.68
CA ARG A 87 16.75 2.19 -13.86
C ARG A 87 16.52 0.78 -13.36
N GLU A 88 17.08 -0.21 -14.06
CA GLU A 88 16.94 -1.63 -13.71
C GLU A 88 17.36 -1.96 -12.27
N SER A 89 18.36 -1.26 -11.72
CA SER A 89 18.80 -1.46 -10.34
C SER A 89 17.70 -1.26 -9.32
N THR A 90 16.79 -0.29 -9.54
CA THR A 90 15.68 0.00 -8.63
C THR A 90 14.61 -1.09 -8.66
N PHE A 91 14.46 -1.77 -9.79
CA PHE A 91 13.60 -2.95 -9.92
C PHE A 91 14.23 -4.17 -9.23
N LYS A 92 15.53 -4.39 -9.41
CA LYS A 92 16.26 -5.48 -8.72
C LYS A 92 16.24 -5.37 -7.21
N ASN A 93 16.04 -4.17 -6.65
CA ASN A 93 15.95 -3.94 -5.21
C ASN A 93 14.51 -4.14 -4.65
N LEU A 94 13.49 -4.32 -5.49
CA LEU A 94 12.10 -4.55 -5.03
C LEU A 94 11.94 -5.71 -4.05
N PRO A 95 12.63 -6.88 -4.21
CA PRO A 95 12.52 -7.97 -3.23
C PRO A 95 12.92 -7.57 -1.82
N MET A 96 13.97 -6.74 -1.68
CA MET A 96 14.42 -6.22 -0.38
C MET A 96 13.36 -5.32 0.24
N TRP A 97 12.84 -4.34 -0.51
CA TRP A 97 11.80 -3.43 -0.03
C TRP A 97 10.51 -4.15 0.34
N LEU A 98 10.10 -5.12 -0.47
CA LEU A 98 8.92 -5.95 -0.23
C LEU A 98 9.07 -6.78 1.06
N SER A 99 10.25 -7.36 1.27
CA SER A 99 10.59 -8.10 2.49
C SER A 99 10.52 -7.20 3.73
N GLU A 100 11.09 -5.99 3.67
CA GLU A 100 11.02 -5.00 4.75
C GLU A 100 9.57 -4.63 5.08
N ALA A 101 8.73 -4.36 4.07
CA ALA A 101 7.33 -4.04 4.28
C ALA A 101 6.58 -5.19 4.99
N ARG A 102 6.73 -6.42 4.50
CA ARG A 102 6.04 -7.60 5.06
C ARG A 102 6.51 -7.99 6.45
N GLN A 103 7.81 -7.91 6.73
CA GLN A 103 8.38 -8.30 8.01
C GLN A 103 8.11 -7.27 9.13
N ASN A 104 8.02 -5.99 8.79
CA ASN A 104 7.84 -4.93 9.79
C ASN A 104 6.39 -4.47 9.93
N SER A 105 5.47 -4.92 9.09
CA SER A 105 4.04 -4.63 9.24
C SER A 105 3.40 -5.51 10.32
N ASN A 106 2.58 -4.89 11.16
CA ASN A 106 1.70 -5.63 12.09
C ASN A 106 0.35 -5.98 11.45
N ASN A 107 0.10 -5.47 10.23
CA ASN A 107 -1.14 -5.72 9.50
C ASN A 107 -0.94 -6.92 8.55
N PRO A 108 -1.54 -8.09 8.84
CA PRO A 108 -1.42 -9.27 7.97
C PRO A 108 -2.06 -9.07 6.61
N ASN A 109 -2.85 -8.01 6.46
CA ASN A 109 -3.59 -7.66 5.26
C ASN A 109 -3.11 -6.32 4.66
N LEU A 110 -1.83 -5.99 4.88
CA LEU A 110 -1.21 -4.84 4.25
C LEU A 110 -1.40 -4.92 2.74
N VAL A 111 -2.10 -3.95 2.17
CA VAL A 111 -2.28 -3.83 0.72
C VAL A 111 -1.02 -3.24 0.12
N ILE A 112 -0.36 -3.98 -0.77
CA ILE A 112 0.88 -3.51 -1.43
C ILE A 112 0.61 -3.38 -2.92
N ILE A 113 0.80 -2.16 -3.45
CA ILE A 113 0.73 -1.89 -4.88
C ILE A 113 2.13 -1.56 -5.39
N MET A 114 2.55 -2.27 -6.43
CA MET A 114 3.80 -2.02 -7.12
C MET A 114 3.61 -0.95 -8.20
N ILE A 115 4.43 0.10 -8.15
CA ILE A 115 4.37 1.23 -9.06
C ILE A 115 5.63 1.29 -9.91
N GLY A 116 5.48 1.11 -11.23
CA GLY A 116 6.50 1.45 -12.22
C GLY A 116 6.38 2.93 -12.60
N ASN A 117 7.22 3.77 -12.02
CA ASN A 117 7.15 5.21 -12.26
C ASN A 117 8.02 5.65 -13.43
N LYS A 118 7.79 6.86 -13.92
CA LYS A 118 8.42 7.53 -15.05
C LYS A 118 8.08 6.91 -16.41
N ALA A 119 6.85 6.42 -16.56
CA ALA A 119 6.36 5.84 -17.82
C ALA A 119 6.42 6.82 -19.01
N ASP A 120 6.48 8.14 -18.74
CA ASP A 120 6.74 9.18 -19.74
C ASP A 120 8.12 9.09 -20.41
N LEU A 121 9.07 8.40 -19.75
CA LEU A 121 10.44 8.19 -20.26
C LEU A 121 10.61 6.81 -20.93
N HIS A 122 9.59 6.33 -21.64
CA HIS A 122 9.56 5.00 -22.26
C HIS A 122 10.70 4.73 -23.22
N GLU A 123 11.25 5.77 -23.87
CA GLU A 123 12.43 5.66 -24.73
C GLU A 123 13.73 5.26 -23.99
N HIS A 124 13.77 5.52 -22.67
CA HIS A 124 14.90 5.18 -21.80
C HIS A 124 14.61 3.96 -20.91
N ARG A 125 13.56 3.21 -21.23
CA ARG A 125 13.13 2.03 -20.45
C ARG A 125 14.26 0.99 -20.35
N GLN A 126 14.52 0.53 -19.14
CA GLN A 126 15.40 -0.59 -18.82
C GLN A 126 14.69 -1.80 -18.24
N VAL A 127 13.46 -1.61 -17.73
CA VAL A 127 12.62 -2.68 -17.19
C VAL A 127 11.43 -2.90 -18.11
N SER A 128 11.29 -4.10 -18.64
CA SER A 128 10.13 -4.43 -19.49
C SER A 128 8.85 -4.50 -18.65
N THR A 129 7.73 -4.14 -19.26
CA THR A 129 6.41 -4.29 -18.59
C THR A 129 6.13 -5.77 -18.27
N ALA A 130 6.57 -6.70 -19.15
CA ALA A 130 6.40 -8.14 -18.94
C ALA A 130 7.15 -8.65 -17.69
N ASP A 131 8.41 -8.24 -17.50
CA ASP A 131 9.17 -8.61 -16.29
C ASP A 131 8.53 -8.05 -15.02
N ALA A 132 7.99 -6.84 -15.09
CA ALA A 132 7.30 -6.21 -13.98
C ALA A 132 5.98 -6.92 -13.64
N GLU A 133 5.19 -7.30 -14.64
CA GLU A 133 3.96 -8.08 -14.48
C GLU A 133 4.26 -9.46 -13.89
N GLU A 134 5.29 -10.16 -14.38
CA GLU A 134 5.72 -11.46 -13.85
C GLU A 134 6.12 -11.35 -12.37
N PHE A 135 6.93 -10.35 -12.02
CA PHE A 135 7.31 -10.11 -10.62
C PHE A 135 6.09 -9.83 -9.75
N ALA A 136 5.17 -8.98 -10.19
CA ALA A 136 3.97 -8.65 -9.45
C ALA A 136 3.08 -9.88 -9.24
N GLN A 137 2.87 -10.68 -10.28
CA GLN A 137 2.09 -11.92 -10.21
C GLN A 137 2.73 -12.93 -9.25
N ALA A 138 4.03 -13.16 -9.35
CA ALA A 138 4.77 -14.09 -8.47
C ALA A 138 4.70 -13.68 -6.99
N ASN A 139 4.50 -12.39 -6.71
CA ASN A 139 4.44 -11.85 -5.35
C ASN A 139 3.02 -11.49 -4.89
N ASN A 140 1.97 -11.77 -5.69
CA ASN A 140 0.57 -11.41 -5.43
C ASN A 140 0.39 -9.90 -5.18
N LEU A 141 0.97 -9.09 -6.05
CA LEU A 141 0.89 -7.63 -6.00
C LEU A 141 0.01 -7.11 -7.12
N THR A 142 -0.76 -6.05 -6.85
CA THR A 142 -1.33 -5.22 -7.90
C THR A 142 -0.22 -4.37 -8.51
N PHE A 143 -0.10 -4.36 -9.84
CA PHE A 143 0.89 -3.58 -10.57
C PHE A 143 0.24 -2.45 -11.36
N ILE A 144 0.84 -1.25 -11.29
CA ILE A 144 0.43 -0.08 -12.06
C ILE A 144 1.69 0.60 -12.59
N GLU A 145 1.71 0.85 -13.90
CA GLU A 145 2.74 1.68 -14.52
C GLU A 145 2.17 3.08 -14.78
N LEU A 146 2.87 4.12 -14.35
CA LEU A 146 2.41 5.49 -14.45
C LEU A 146 3.56 6.50 -14.52
N SER A 147 3.23 7.75 -14.79
CA SER A 147 4.13 8.89 -14.64
C SER A 147 3.66 9.80 -13.50
N ALA A 148 4.55 10.13 -12.57
CA ALA A 148 4.28 11.15 -11.55
C ALA A 148 3.96 12.54 -12.12
N LYS A 149 4.23 12.80 -13.41
CA LYS A 149 3.80 14.02 -14.12
C LYS A 149 2.31 14.01 -14.46
N ASN A 150 1.68 12.84 -14.53
CA ASN A 150 0.28 12.69 -14.91
C ASN A 150 -0.59 12.56 -13.65
N TYR A 151 -1.24 13.67 -13.27
CA TYR A 151 -2.11 13.73 -12.11
C TYR A 151 -3.19 12.63 -12.11
N ASN A 152 -3.87 12.41 -13.24
CA ASN A 152 -4.98 11.45 -13.31
C ASN A 152 -4.50 10.01 -13.03
N GLN A 153 -3.34 9.62 -13.57
CA GLN A 153 -2.76 8.30 -13.31
C GLN A 153 -2.36 8.14 -11.84
N VAL A 154 -1.78 9.19 -11.25
CA VAL A 154 -1.40 9.18 -9.83
C VAL A 154 -2.65 9.10 -8.94
N GLU A 155 -3.66 9.93 -9.20
CA GLU A 155 -4.91 9.91 -8.45
C GLU A 155 -5.59 8.53 -8.54
N GLU A 156 -5.69 7.95 -9.74
CA GLU A 156 -6.27 6.61 -9.96
C GLU A 156 -5.52 5.53 -9.16
N ALA A 157 -4.19 5.57 -9.13
CA ALA A 157 -3.39 4.61 -8.38
C ALA A 157 -3.68 4.66 -6.86
N PHE A 158 -3.77 5.86 -6.27
CA PHE A 158 -4.12 6.02 -4.87
C PHE A 158 -5.57 5.62 -4.58
N LEU A 159 -6.53 5.99 -5.44
CA LEU A 159 -7.94 5.60 -5.26
C LEU A 159 -8.11 4.09 -5.35
N LYS A 160 -7.52 3.44 -6.36
CA LYS A 160 -7.57 1.98 -6.52
C LYS A 160 -6.99 1.25 -5.31
N SER A 161 -5.88 1.74 -4.76
CA SER A 161 -5.31 1.18 -3.55
C SER A 161 -6.22 1.34 -2.32
N ALA A 162 -6.89 2.48 -2.18
CA ALA A 162 -7.81 2.73 -1.09
C ALA A 162 -9.10 1.90 -1.20
N GLU A 163 -9.60 1.64 -2.41
CA GLU A 163 -10.69 0.70 -2.69
C GLU A 163 -10.31 -0.72 -2.28
N GLU A 164 -9.09 -1.15 -2.58
CA GLU A 164 -8.58 -2.46 -2.21
C GLU A 164 -8.47 -2.63 -0.70
N ILE A 165 -8.00 -1.61 0.03
CA ILE A 165 -7.99 -1.59 1.50
C ILE A 165 -9.43 -1.66 2.04
N SER A 166 -10.35 -0.85 1.50
CA SER A 166 -11.76 -0.84 1.92
C SER A 166 -12.39 -2.22 1.77
N ARG A 167 -12.17 -2.88 0.63
CA ARG A 167 -12.66 -4.24 0.37
C ARG A 167 -12.10 -5.25 1.37
N THR A 168 -10.80 -5.23 1.62
CA THR A 168 -10.11 -6.14 2.55
C THR A 168 -10.66 -6.00 3.98
N ILE A 169 -10.88 -4.78 4.44
CA ILE A 169 -11.47 -4.50 5.77
C ILE A 169 -12.91 -4.99 5.86
N ASN A 170 -13.72 -4.78 4.81
CA ASN A 170 -15.13 -5.22 4.79
C ASN A 170 -15.24 -6.74 4.78
N GLU A 171 -14.39 -7.47 4.08
CA GLU A 171 -14.35 -8.93 4.07
C GLU A 171 -14.01 -9.50 5.45
N GLN A 172 -13.08 -8.90 6.18
CA GLN A 172 -12.75 -9.29 7.55
C GLN A 172 -13.88 -9.02 8.54
N GLY A 173 -14.57 -7.89 8.42
CA GLY A 173 -15.75 -7.59 9.22
C GLY A 173 -16.84 -8.65 9.04
N ARG A 174 -17.07 -9.13 7.82
CA ARG A 174 -18.02 -10.21 7.53
C ARG A 174 -17.57 -11.55 8.11
N ALA A 175 -16.30 -11.90 8.00
CA ALA A 175 -15.74 -13.16 8.52
C ALA A 175 -15.85 -13.23 10.07
N ARG A 176 -15.61 -12.12 10.77
CA ARG A 176 -15.76 -12.04 12.22
C ARG A 176 -17.23 -12.19 12.66
N THR A 177 -18.18 -11.60 11.93
CA THR A 177 -19.60 -11.70 12.24
C THR A 177 -20.14 -13.12 12.04
N THR A 178 -19.72 -13.82 11.00
CA THR A 178 -20.08 -15.23 10.77
C THR A 178 -19.46 -16.17 11.79
N GLY A 179 -18.24 -15.93 12.23
CA GLY A 179 -17.57 -16.70 13.29
C GLY A 179 -18.25 -16.59 14.66
N ILE A 180 -18.75 -15.41 15.01
CA ILE A 180 -19.49 -15.18 16.26
C ILE A 180 -20.86 -15.88 16.23
N SER A 181 -21.55 -15.94 15.09
CA SER A 181 -22.83 -16.64 14.95
C SER A 181 -22.69 -18.15 15.16
N LEU A 182 -21.60 -18.76 14.70
CA LEU A 182 -21.33 -20.19 14.88
C LEU A 182 -20.99 -20.53 16.34
N SER A 183 -20.31 -19.67 17.06
CA SER A 183 -19.98 -19.89 18.48
C SER A 183 -21.18 -19.74 19.39
N MET A 184 -22.13 -18.85 19.08
CA MET A 184 -23.39 -18.71 19.85
C MET A 184 -24.36 -19.88 19.66
N ASN A 185 -24.36 -20.52 18.48
CA ASN A 185 -25.21 -21.69 18.23
C ASN A 185 -24.69 -22.97 18.94
N ASN A 186 -23.39 -23.11 19.14
CA ASN A 186 -22.83 -24.26 19.87
C ASN A 186 -23.06 -24.18 21.40
N GLN A 187 -23.26 -22.99 21.98
CA GLN A 187 -23.56 -22.87 23.40
C GLN A 187 -25.05 -23.12 23.73
N LYS A 188 -25.97 -23.01 22.76
CA LYS A 188 -27.41 -23.30 23.01
C LYS A 188 -27.75 -24.77 22.93
N THR A 189 -26.92 -25.63 22.41
CA THR A 189 -27.12 -27.10 22.33
C THR A 189 -26.55 -27.87 23.53
N ALA A 190 -25.71 -27.24 24.36
CA ALA A 190 -25.07 -27.90 25.52
C ALA A 190 -25.84 -27.75 26.85
N ALA A 191 -27.00 -27.04 26.85
CA ALA A 191 -27.77 -26.76 28.08
C ALA A 191 -29.07 -27.55 28.17
N LYS A 192 -29.13 -28.77 27.62
CA LYS A 192 -30.35 -29.61 27.71
C LYS A 192 -30.07 -31.09 27.86
N VAL A 193 -29.20 -31.48 28.78
CA VAL A 193 -29.14 -32.84 29.32
C VAL A 193 -28.63 -32.74 30.77
N ASP A 194 -29.50 -32.48 31.72
CA ASP A 194 -29.38 -32.94 33.10
C ASP A 194 -30.64 -32.53 33.86
N SER A 195 -31.65 -33.38 33.80
CA SER A 195 -32.71 -33.51 34.82
C SER A 195 -33.61 -34.68 34.45
N ILE A 196 -33.15 -35.89 34.71
CA ILE A 196 -34.01 -37.02 35.08
C ILE A 196 -33.08 -38.07 35.68
N CYS A 197 -33.05 -38.14 37.01
CA CYS A 197 -32.99 -39.39 37.77
C CYS A 197 -33.13 -39.11 39.25
N CYS A 198 -34.12 -39.72 39.78
CA CYS A 198 -34.64 -40.00 41.12
C CYS A 198 -35.77 -39.19 41.61
#